data_4b8a55dbc8878fc5285cb0dacd36d4c3
#
_entry.id   4b8a55dbc8878fc5285cb0dacd36d4c3
#
_cell.length_a   1.000
_cell.length_b   1.000
_cell.length_c   1.000
_cell.angle_alpha   90.00
_cell.angle_beta   90.00
_cell.angle_gamma   90.00
#
_symmetry.space_group_name_H-M   'P 1'
#
loop_
_entity.id
_entity.type
_entity.pdbx_description
1 polymer ?
#
loop_
_entity_poly.entity_id
_entity_poly.type
_entity_poly.pdbx_seq_one_letter_code
_entity_poly.pdbx_strand_id
1 'polypeptide(L)'
;SEVSNIVFDNTRTTSFSLTKKVSAPVDAKTDFTFKVAWKDKNGKGLKELDRIQVTGATVSNKNANGATVKVSLATGEKEKKITFTGIPVGAQITITENGKSGWSQVNPPKDSKYLLTISENASENAVTVTNSYSASGPWTPDVTKKLVAGGRTLKDKEFNFVIKDQAGSTVMTGTNDKNGKVTFVTADGEKRNSISYTEPGTFTYTIEEVKPATEEKGMSYSDVKYTVTVTVTDPKKDGKLKVTSAYVSNKESGNKTAAEFVNTYTAEGTWKPTVSKELTGGASYDSNGFTYSVKDSARKVVSTGLNKENGAITFTDIKYTQKDIGKKYTYTIEETNKTRSDITYDDTVFTVSVKIVDKGNGVVGADENSVVYKKAETVVTEPKFENKYKASGSATITGTKKLENQTLTAGAFTFGLFYDKDGKDPVKDASGEAITTTNKAARTADGKGEFVLNTPEYTQADMGKEFVYWVREIPGTDTHYTYDANGNISSIL
;
A
#
# COMPACT_ATOMS: atom_id res chain seq x y z
N SER A 1 -65.07 -56.47 -75.19
CA SER A 1 -63.98 -55.80 -74.50
C SER A 1 -64.47 -54.48 -73.92
N GLU A 2 -64.50 -54.43 -72.61
CA GLU A 2 -64.81 -53.20 -71.90
C GLU A 2 -63.73 -52.18 -72.13
N VAL A 3 -64.09 -50.99 -72.61
CA VAL A 3 -63.18 -49.83 -72.72
C VAL A 3 -63.14 -49.23 -71.33
N SER A 4 -62.00 -49.25 -70.70
CA SER A 4 -61.81 -48.64 -69.39
C SER A 4 -62.16 -47.11 -69.41
N ASN A 5 -62.85 -46.67 -68.41
CA ASN A 5 -63.28 -45.29 -68.28
C ASN A 5 -62.02 -44.35 -68.26
N ILE A 6 -61.86 -43.50 -69.24
CA ILE A 6 -60.79 -42.55 -69.40
C ILE A 6 -61.21 -41.26 -68.62
N VAL A 7 -60.49 -40.90 -67.63
CA VAL A 7 -60.71 -39.67 -66.86
C VAL A 7 -59.67 -38.62 -67.22
N PHE A 8 -60.11 -37.43 -67.63
CA PHE A 8 -59.26 -36.24 -67.80
C PHE A 8 -59.40 -35.39 -66.51
N ASP A 9 -58.28 -35.13 -65.90
CA ASP A 9 -58.25 -34.35 -64.66
C ASP A 9 -57.52 -33.00 -64.97
N ASN A 10 -58.25 -31.90 -64.85
CA ASN A 10 -57.74 -30.56 -65.09
C ASN A 10 -57.63 -29.80 -63.72
N THR A 11 -56.50 -29.21 -63.47
CA THR A 11 -56.28 -28.41 -62.24
C THR A 11 -56.28 -26.91 -62.65
N ARG A 12 -57.20 -26.16 -61.98
CA ARG A 12 -57.20 -24.70 -62.08
C ARG A 12 -56.07 -24.10 -61.25
N THR A 13 -55.25 -23.22 -61.83
CA THR A 13 -54.15 -22.52 -61.21
C THR A 13 -54.40 -21.02 -61.16
N THR A 14 -53.77 -20.34 -60.20
CA THR A 14 -53.80 -18.92 -60.03
C THR A 14 -52.42 -18.44 -59.52
N SER A 15 -52.32 -17.22 -58.97
CA SER A 15 -51.07 -16.66 -58.43
C SER A 15 -51.27 -16.22 -56.96
N PHE A 16 -50.15 -16.14 -56.24
CA PHE A 16 -50.07 -15.42 -55.00
C PHE A 16 -48.88 -14.50 -55.00
N SER A 17 -48.88 -13.48 -54.13
CA SER A 17 -47.79 -12.55 -53.98
C SER A 17 -47.27 -12.50 -52.53
N LEU A 18 -45.95 -12.36 -52.39
CA LEU A 18 -45.26 -12.06 -51.14
C LEU A 18 -44.59 -10.72 -51.32
N THR A 19 -44.98 -9.73 -50.48
CA THR A 19 -44.28 -8.42 -50.44
C THR A 19 -43.32 -8.42 -49.27
N LYS A 20 -42.04 -8.32 -49.53
CA LYS A 20 -41.05 -8.02 -48.52
C LYS A 20 -40.98 -6.53 -48.30
N LYS A 21 -41.18 -6.08 -47.04
CA LYS A 21 -41.17 -4.69 -46.66
C LYS A 21 -40.20 -4.46 -45.47
N VAL A 22 -39.59 -3.29 -45.38
CA VAL A 22 -38.78 -2.85 -44.24
C VAL A 22 -39.31 -1.52 -43.72
N SER A 23 -39.13 -1.25 -42.44
CA SER A 23 -39.66 -0.05 -41.79
C SER A 23 -39.05 1.25 -42.30
N ALA A 24 -37.78 1.21 -42.70
CA ALA A 24 -37.05 2.32 -43.33
C ALA A 24 -36.27 1.81 -44.55
N PRO A 25 -36.04 2.64 -45.62
CA PRO A 25 -35.24 2.27 -46.77
C PRO A 25 -33.87 1.71 -46.34
N VAL A 26 -33.42 0.65 -47.01
CA VAL A 26 -32.08 0.08 -46.74
C VAL A 26 -31.00 1.02 -47.26
N ASP A 27 -29.94 1.22 -46.50
CA ASP A 27 -28.78 2.03 -46.89
C ASP A 27 -27.67 1.24 -47.63
N ALA A 28 -27.85 -0.07 -47.73
CA ALA A 28 -27.01 -0.97 -48.53
C ALA A 28 -27.86 -2.14 -49.02
N LYS A 29 -27.41 -2.80 -50.14
CA LYS A 29 -28.06 -4.01 -50.64
C LYS A 29 -28.28 -5.01 -49.52
N THR A 30 -29.55 -5.43 -49.31
CA THR A 30 -29.94 -6.30 -48.19
C THR A 30 -30.76 -7.45 -48.68
N ASP A 31 -30.33 -8.68 -48.40
CA ASP A 31 -30.99 -9.93 -48.80
C ASP A 31 -31.81 -10.51 -47.65
N PHE A 32 -33.03 -10.94 -47.95
CA PHE A 32 -33.92 -11.70 -47.06
C PHE A 32 -34.26 -13.03 -47.69
N THR A 33 -34.31 -14.10 -46.92
CA THR A 33 -34.58 -15.46 -47.42
C THR A 33 -35.82 -16.00 -46.76
N PHE A 34 -36.69 -16.57 -47.60
CA PHE A 34 -37.94 -17.20 -47.19
C PHE A 34 -37.95 -18.66 -47.54
N LYS A 35 -38.51 -19.47 -46.64
CA LYS A 35 -38.97 -20.81 -46.91
C LYS A 35 -40.47 -20.75 -47.30
N VAL A 36 -40.80 -21.12 -48.51
CA VAL A 36 -42.16 -21.20 -49.00
C VAL A 36 -42.48 -22.67 -49.14
N ALA A 37 -43.31 -23.21 -48.22
CA ALA A 37 -43.79 -24.58 -48.27
C ALA A 37 -45.18 -24.61 -48.91
N TRP A 38 -45.43 -25.60 -49.71
CA TRP A 38 -46.74 -25.77 -50.38
C TRP A 38 -47.20 -27.21 -50.33
N LYS A 39 -48.51 -27.37 -50.31
CA LYS A 39 -49.26 -28.63 -50.42
C LYS A 39 -50.50 -28.41 -51.25
N ASP A 40 -50.96 -29.45 -51.90
CA ASP A 40 -52.28 -29.42 -52.56
C ASP A 40 -53.44 -29.41 -51.53
N LYS A 41 -54.68 -29.30 -52.01
CA LYS A 41 -55.87 -29.31 -51.15
C LYS A 41 -56.03 -30.59 -50.33
N ASN A 42 -55.33 -31.68 -50.69
CA ASN A 42 -55.35 -32.96 -49.98
C ASN A 42 -54.10 -33.16 -49.05
N GLY A 43 -53.26 -32.13 -48.89
CA GLY A 43 -52.07 -32.15 -48.08
C GLY A 43 -50.88 -32.86 -48.69
N LYS A 44 -50.87 -33.14 -49.98
CA LYS A 44 -49.76 -33.77 -50.73
C LYS A 44 -48.91 -32.72 -51.39
N GLY A 45 -47.67 -33.08 -51.74
CA GLY A 45 -46.78 -32.21 -52.50
C GLY A 45 -47.39 -31.82 -53.86
N LEU A 46 -47.02 -30.61 -54.36
CA LEU A 46 -47.50 -30.13 -55.64
C LEU A 46 -46.86 -30.92 -56.79
N LYS A 47 -47.65 -31.13 -57.86
CA LYS A 47 -47.21 -31.69 -59.11
C LYS A 47 -46.95 -30.58 -60.13
N GLU A 48 -46.40 -30.87 -61.25
CA GLU A 48 -46.17 -29.92 -62.37
C GLU A 48 -45.36 -28.71 -61.98
N LEU A 49 -44.21 -28.92 -61.32
CA LEU A 49 -43.37 -27.88 -60.79
C LEU A 49 -42.84 -26.90 -61.80
N ASP A 50 -42.79 -27.29 -63.08
CA ASP A 50 -42.36 -26.44 -64.20
C ASP A 50 -43.37 -25.32 -64.51
N ARG A 51 -44.61 -25.47 -64.12
CA ARG A 51 -45.64 -24.43 -64.23
C ARG A 51 -45.54 -23.37 -63.16
N ILE A 52 -44.86 -23.68 -62.03
CA ILE A 52 -44.65 -22.73 -60.94
C ILE A 52 -43.51 -21.81 -61.29
N GLN A 53 -43.83 -20.55 -61.66
CA GLN A 53 -42.86 -19.50 -61.94
C GLN A 53 -42.84 -18.47 -60.86
N VAL A 54 -41.63 -17.97 -60.53
CA VAL A 54 -41.42 -16.95 -59.48
C VAL A 54 -40.68 -15.75 -60.09
N THR A 55 -41.23 -14.57 -59.90
CA THR A 55 -40.64 -13.32 -60.32
C THR A 55 -40.36 -12.43 -59.11
N GLY A 56 -39.33 -11.58 -59.19
CA GLY A 56 -38.97 -10.65 -58.08
C GLY A 56 -38.03 -11.23 -57.02
N ALA A 57 -37.64 -12.50 -57.13
CA ALA A 57 -36.70 -13.15 -56.24
C ALA A 57 -35.88 -14.24 -56.95
N THR A 58 -34.78 -14.64 -56.34
CA THR A 58 -34.01 -15.82 -56.76
C THR A 58 -34.54 -17.06 -56.07
N VAL A 59 -34.79 -18.13 -56.83
CA VAL A 59 -35.34 -19.37 -56.31
C VAL A 59 -34.30 -20.47 -56.25
N SER A 60 -34.29 -21.22 -55.17
CA SER A 60 -33.47 -22.42 -55.03
C SER A 60 -34.27 -23.53 -54.33
N ASN A 61 -33.81 -24.78 -54.42
CA ASN A 61 -34.39 -25.95 -53.76
C ASN A 61 -35.88 -26.15 -54.06
N LYS A 62 -36.34 -25.77 -55.28
CA LYS A 62 -37.76 -25.98 -55.68
C LYS A 62 -38.03 -27.46 -55.87
N ASN A 63 -39.02 -27.94 -55.16
CA ASN A 63 -39.48 -29.34 -55.18
C ASN A 63 -40.97 -29.43 -54.90
N ALA A 64 -41.52 -30.66 -54.84
CA ALA A 64 -42.95 -30.89 -54.61
C ALA A 64 -43.48 -30.30 -53.29
N ASN A 65 -42.63 -30.04 -52.29
CA ASN A 65 -43.02 -29.56 -50.97
C ASN A 65 -42.70 -28.05 -50.70
N GLY A 66 -42.04 -27.38 -51.66
CA GLY A 66 -41.72 -25.96 -51.47
C GLY A 66 -40.51 -25.50 -52.22
N ALA A 67 -40.09 -24.27 -51.93
CA ALA A 67 -38.88 -23.65 -52.44
C ALA A 67 -38.26 -22.68 -51.41
N THR A 68 -37.03 -22.36 -51.60
CA THR A 68 -36.36 -21.25 -50.91
C THR A 68 -36.30 -20.08 -51.85
N VAL A 69 -36.73 -18.89 -51.42
CA VAL A 69 -36.69 -17.68 -52.21
C VAL A 69 -35.83 -16.61 -51.48
N LYS A 70 -34.94 -15.99 -52.26
CA LYS A 70 -34.08 -14.88 -51.79
C LYS A 70 -34.52 -13.59 -52.47
N VAL A 71 -34.91 -12.62 -51.64
CA VAL A 71 -35.30 -11.27 -52.07
C VAL A 71 -34.16 -10.32 -51.76
N SER A 72 -33.74 -9.53 -52.75
CA SER A 72 -32.70 -8.50 -52.56
C SER A 72 -33.35 -7.12 -52.67
N LEU A 73 -33.26 -6.33 -51.63
CA LEU A 73 -33.56 -4.91 -51.64
C LEU A 73 -32.29 -4.15 -52.00
N ALA A 74 -32.35 -3.31 -53.06
CA ALA A 74 -31.26 -2.42 -53.43
C ALA A 74 -31.20 -1.21 -52.47
N THR A 75 -30.06 -0.52 -52.41
CA THR A 75 -29.91 0.72 -51.66
C THR A 75 -31.03 1.70 -51.97
N GLY A 76 -31.72 2.20 -50.93
CA GLY A 76 -32.85 3.14 -51.04
C GLY A 76 -34.21 2.45 -51.18
N GLU A 77 -34.27 1.16 -51.44
CA GLU A 77 -35.52 0.41 -51.52
C GLU A 77 -36.11 0.13 -50.14
N LYS A 78 -37.43 0.19 -50.05
CA LYS A 78 -38.22 -0.08 -48.84
C LYS A 78 -39.06 -1.34 -48.94
N GLU A 79 -39.38 -1.77 -50.18
CA GLU A 79 -40.21 -2.95 -50.41
C GLU A 79 -39.92 -3.61 -51.75
N LYS A 80 -40.25 -4.89 -51.88
CA LYS A 80 -40.20 -5.64 -53.12
C LYS A 80 -41.26 -6.73 -53.14
N LYS A 81 -41.99 -6.82 -54.29
CA LYS A 81 -43.03 -7.81 -54.51
C LYS A 81 -42.46 -9.01 -55.23
N ILE A 82 -42.79 -10.18 -54.71
CA ILE A 82 -42.48 -11.48 -55.32
C ILE A 82 -43.82 -12.10 -55.75
N THR A 83 -43.90 -12.57 -56.98
CA THR A 83 -45.10 -13.17 -57.52
C THR A 83 -44.83 -14.62 -57.85
N PHE A 84 -45.72 -15.50 -57.39
CA PHE A 84 -45.75 -16.94 -57.68
C PHE A 84 -46.93 -17.22 -58.60
N THR A 85 -46.70 -17.77 -59.78
CA THR A 85 -47.76 -18.16 -60.69
C THR A 85 -47.82 -19.68 -60.91
N GLY A 86 -48.92 -20.21 -61.42
CA GLY A 86 -49.07 -21.62 -61.65
C GLY A 86 -49.38 -22.44 -60.41
N ILE A 87 -49.90 -21.80 -59.38
CA ILE A 87 -50.25 -22.45 -58.09
C ILE A 87 -51.68 -22.99 -58.15
N PRO A 88 -51.91 -24.26 -57.81
CA PRO A 88 -53.27 -24.82 -57.77
C PRO A 88 -54.20 -24.08 -56.82
N VAL A 89 -55.42 -23.82 -57.23
CA VAL A 89 -56.48 -23.31 -56.35
C VAL A 89 -56.75 -24.34 -55.25
N GLY A 90 -56.89 -23.85 -54.01
CA GLY A 90 -57.03 -24.67 -52.80
C GLY A 90 -55.68 -25.16 -52.20
N ALA A 91 -54.55 -24.88 -52.85
CA ALA A 91 -53.22 -25.19 -52.27
C ALA A 91 -53.03 -24.45 -50.94
N GLN A 92 -52.33 -25.07 -49.99
CA GLN A 92 -51.94 -24.49 -48.73
C GLN A 92 -50.49 -24.05 -48.82
N ILE A 93 -50.25 -22.79 -48.58
CA ILE A 93 -48.95 -22.18 -48.63
C ILE A 93 -48.54 -21.73 -47.21
N THR A 94 -47.34 -22.11 -46.77
CA THR A 94 -46.74 -21.63 -45.50
C THR A 94 -45.49 -20.85 -45.84
N ILE A 95 -45.42 -19.60 -45.44
CA ILE A 95 -44.28 -18.70 -45.66
C ILE A 95 -43.61 -18.45 -44.33
N THR A 96 -42.29 -18.73 -44.25
CA THR A 96 -41.47 -18.52 -43.09
C THR A 96 -40.22 -17.73 -43.52
N GLU A 97 -39.94 -16.60 -42.86
CA GLU A 97 -38.72 -15.85 -43.07
C GLU A 97 -37.58 -16.44 -42.25
N ASN A 98 -36.42 -16.60 -42.83
CA ASN A 98 -35.21 -16.99 -42.10
C ASN A 98 -34.72 -15.80 -41.28
N GLY A 99 -34.27 -16.08 -40.04
CA GLY A 99 -33.68 -15.06 -39.17
C GLY A 99 -32.49 -14.36 -39.84
N LYS A 100 -32.37 -13.05 -39.64
CA LYS A 100 -31.27 -12.22 -40.10
C LYS A 100 -30.80 -11.31 -38.97
N SER A 101 -29.50 -11.35 -38.66
CA SER A 101 -28.93 -10.54 -37.57
C SER A 101 -29.22 -9.05 -37.78
N GLY A 102 -29.70 -8.39 -36.72
CA GLY A 102 -30.07 -6.98 -36.72
C GLY A 102 -31.50 -6.70 -37.21
N TRP A 103 -32.16 -7.67 -37.86
CA TRP A 103 -33.50 -7.53 -38.43
C TRP A 103 -34.52 -8.35 -37.64
N SER A 104 -35.58 -7.70 -37.23
CA SER A 104 -36.70 -8.34 -36.54
C SER A 104 -37.98 -8.21 -37.33
N GLN A 105 -38.71 -9.34 -37.52
CA GLN A 105 -40.02 -9.37 -38.14
C GLN A 105 -41.00 -8.61 -37.22
N VAL A 106 -41.67 -7.61 -37.70
CA VAL A 106 -42.62 -6.78 -36.95
C VAL A 106 -44.07 -7.00 -37.42
N ASN A 107 -44.25 -7.45 -38.65
CA ASN A 107 -45.53 -7.85 -39.20
C ASN A 107 -45.33 -9.03 -40.19
N PRO A 108 -45.85 -10.19 -39.95
CA PRO A 108 -46.50 -10.63 -38.67
C PRO A 108 -45.47 -10.62 -37.53
N PRO A 109 -45.89 -10.74 -36.27
CA PRO A 109 -44.98 -10.72 -35.13
C PRO A 109 -43.85 -11.73 -35.27
N LYS A 110 -42.71 -11.48 -34.59
CA LYS A 110 -41.50 -12.30 -34.64
C LYS A 110 -41.83 -13.79 -34.50
N ASP A 111 -41.19 -14.62 -35.29
CA ASP A 111 -41.31 -16.10 -35.32
C ASP A 111 -42.70 -16.61 -35.83
N SER A 112 -43.55 -15.72 -36.31
CA SER A 112 -44.83 -16.09 -36.90
C SER A 112 -44.66 -16.55 -38.34
N LYS A 113 -45.55 -17.47 -38.76
CA LYS A 113 -45.62 -17.96 -40.12
C LYS A 113 -46.90 -17.43 -40.76
N TYR A 114 -46.87 -17.23 -42.09
CA TYR A 114 -48.08 -17.06 -42.85
C TYR A 114 -48.57 -18.38 -43.34
N LEU A 115 -49.85 -18.65 -43.10
CA LEU A 115 -50.59 -19.79 -43.66
C LEU A 115 -51.70 -19.22 -44.57
N LEU A 116 -51.62 -19.54 -45.86
CA LEU A 116 -52.51 -19.05 -46.91
C LEU A 116 -53.16 -20.21 -47.63
N THR A 117 -54.52 -20.25 -47.74
CA THR A 117 -55.22 -21.13 -48.65
C THR A 117 -55.52 -20.36 -49.94
N ILE A 118 -55.09 -20.91 -51.07
CA ILE A 118 -55.13 -20.20 -52.37
C ILE A 118 -56.57 -20.10 -52.88
N SER A 119 -57.05 -18.85 -52.98
CA SER A 119 -58.34 -18.50 -53.60
C SER A 119 -58.19 -18.39 -55.13
N GLU A 120 -59.31 -18.58 -55.84
CA GLU A 120 -59.39 -18.31 -57.28
C GLU A 120 -59.05 -16.88 -57.64
N ASN A 121 -59.38 -15.95 -56.78
CA ASN A 121 -59.09 -14.53 -56.94
C ASN A 121 -57.66 -14.24 -56.51
N ALA A 122 -56.79 -13.98 -57.46
CA ALA A 122 -55.38 -13.69 -57.20
C ALA A 122 -55.15 -12.51 -56.23
N SER A 123 -56.04 -11.51 -56.19
CA SER A 123 -55.95 -10.36 -55.28
C SER A 123 -56.07 -10.70 -53.82
N GLU A 124 -56.75 -11.82 -53.51
CA GLU A 124 -56.91 -12.31 -52.13
C GLU A 124 -55.68 -13.11 -51.67
N ASN A 125 -54.83 -13.49 -52.58
CA ASN A 125 -53.65 -14.31 -52.31
C ASN A 125 -52.38 -13.42 -52.16
N ALA A 126 -52.44 -12.53 -51.15
CA ALA A 126 -51.34 -11.58 -50.93
C ALA A 126 -50.88 -11.60 -49.44
N VAL A 127 -49.58 -11.64 -49.22
CA VAL A 127 -48.97 -11.58 -47.91
C VAL A 127 -47.90 -10.50 -47.89
N THR A 128 -47.78 -9.80 -46.77
CA THR A 128 -46.68 -8.82 -46.56
C THR A 128 -45.92 -9.22 -45.30
N VAL A 129 -44.60 -9.29 -45.43
CA VAL A 129 -43.67 -9.50 -44.29
C VAL A 129 -42.82 -8.27 -44.12
N THR A 130 -42.93 -7.62 -42.98
CA THR A 130 -42.22 -6.38 -42.62
C THR A 130 -41.19 -6.63 -41.55
N ASN A 131 -39.96 -6.16 -41.78
CA ASN A 131 -38.89 -6.18 -40.80
C ASN A 131 -38.45 -4.77 -40.41
N SER A 132 -37.96 -4.65 -39.19
CA SER A 132 -37.30 -3.46 -38.68
C SER A 132 -35.84 -3.80 -38.35
N TYR A 133 -34.93 -2.89 -38.72
CA TYR A 133 -33.53 -2.99 -38.34
C TYR A 133 -33.27 -2.30 -37.01
N SER A 134 -32.48 -2.93 -36.17
CA SER A 134 -31.93 -2.31 -34.97
C SER A 134 -30.51 -2.80 -34.75
N ALA A 135 -29.68 -1.90 -34.25
CA ALA A 135 -28.30 -2.20 -33.92
C ALA A 135 -27.97 -1.59 -32.55
N SER A 136 -27.01 -2.17 -31.85
CA SER A 136 -26.53 -1.61 -30.60
C SER A 136 -25.05 -1.92 -30.41
N GLY A 137 -24.39 -1.09 -29.62
CA GLY A 137 -22.99 -1.28 -29.25
C GLY A 137 -22.68 -0.56 -27.94
N PRO A 138 -21.99 -1.21 -27.00
CA PRO A 138 -21.61 -0.61 -25.73
C PRO A 138 -20.25 0.11 -25.83
N TRP A 139 -20.10 1.18 -25.07
CA TRP A 139 -18.82 1.76 -24.69
C TRP A 139 -18.59 1.56 -23.20
N THR A 140 -17.50 0.87 -22.86
CA THR A 140 -17.02 0.73 -21.49
C THR A 140 -15.78 1.58 -21.33
N PRO A 141 -15.77 2.57 -20.43
CA PRO A 141 -14.60 3.41 -20.20
C PRO A 141 -13.40 2.60 -19.71
N ASP A 142 -12.21 2.89 -20.22
CA ASP A 142 -10.94 2.30 -19.79
C ASP A 142 -10.13 3.34 -19.03
N VAL A 143 -10.12 3.20 -17.70
CA VAL A 143 -9.51 4.17 -16.78
C VAL A 143 -8.74 3.44 -15.68
N THR A 144 -7.53 3.91 -15.43
CA THR A 144 -6.68 3.41 -14.35
C THR A 144 -6.33 4.52 -13.38
N LYS A 145 -6.19 4.11 -12.11
CA LYS A 145 -5.69 4.92 -11.01
C LYS A 145 -4.33 4.44 -10.56
N LYS A 146 -3.40 5.37 -10.36
CA LYS A 146 -2.08 5.10 -9.80
C LYS A 146 -1.85 5.99 -8.59
N LEU A 147 -1.27 5.41 -7.54
CA LEU A 147 -0.84 6.12 -6.34
C LEU A 147 0.68 5.97 -6.19
N VAL A 148 1.39 7.09 -6.21
CA VAL A 148 2.84 7.16 -5.94
C VAL A 148 3.00 7.60 -4.48
N ALA A 149 3.26 6.66 -3.58
CA ALA A 149 3.15 6.86 -2.14
C ALA A 149 4.19 6.08 -1.31
N GLY A 150 5.32 5.70 -1.90
CA GLY A 150 6.33 4.90 -1.22
C GLY A 150 5.78 3.55 -0.76
N GLY A 151 5.73 3.31 0.53
CA GLY A 151 5.20 2.06 1.10
C GLY A 151 3.68 2.04 1.33
N ARG A 152 2.98 3.16 1.11
CA ARG A 152 1.51 3.20 1.15
C ARG A 152 0.94 2.59 -0.11
N THR A 153 -0.01 1.69 0.01
CA THR A 153 -0.69 1.02 -1.10
C THR A 153 -2.06 1.63 -1.35
N LEU A 154 -2.48 1.56 -2.62
CA LEU A 154 -3.83 1.95 -3.04
C LEU A 154 -4.87 1.01 -2.40
N LYS A 155 -6.01 1.58 -1.96
CA LYS A 155 -7.12 0.84 -1.36
C LYS A 155 -8.31 0.79 -2.31
N ASP A 156 -9.19 -0.19 -2.11
CA ASP A 156 -10.45 -0.25 -2.84
C ASP A 156 -11.32 0.96 -2.53
N LYS A 157 -11.90 1.57 -3.58
CA LYS A 157 -12.81 2.71 -3.49
C LYS A 157 -12.22 3.95 -2.79
N GLU A 158 -10.90 4.12 -2.91
CA GLU A 158 -10.20 5.25 -2.26
C GLU A 158 -10.43 6.57 -2.99
N PHE A 159 -10.55 6.53 -4.33
CA PHE A 159 -10.75 7.70 -5.17
C PHE A 159 -12.00 7.56 -6.02
N ASN A 160 -12.66 8.70 -6.27
CA ASN A 160 -13.90 8.80 -7.03
C ASN A 160 -13.66 9.49 -8.37
N PHE A 161 -14.43 9.09 -9.39
CA PHE A 161 -14.33 9.59 -10.74
C PHE A 161 -15.71 9.88 -11.29
N VAL A 162 -15.81 10.85 -12.17
CA VAL A 162 -17.04 11.17 -12.91
C VAL A 162 -16.78 11.24 -14.41
N ILE A 163 -17.77 10.80 -15.17
CA ILE A 163 -17.86 11.04 -16.61
C ILE A 163 -19.04 11.96 -16.86
N LYS A 164 -18.77 13.06 -17.56
CA LYS A 164 -19.76 14.05 -17.94
C LYS A 164 -19.94 14.07 -19.46
N ASP A 165 -21.16 14.29 -19.90
CA ASP A 165 -21.45 14.53 -21.31
C ASP A 165 -21.04 15.95 -21.73
N GLN A 166 -21.27 16.27 -23.00
CA GLN A 166 -20.94 17.58 -23.58
C GLN A 166 -21.75 18.74 -22.95
N ALA A 167 -22.92 18.46 -22.37
CA ALA A 167 -23.71 19.43 -21.63
C ALA A 167 -23.23 19.62 -20.18
N GLY A 168 -22.24 18.84 -19.73
CA GLY A 168 -21.72 18.88 -18.36
C GLY A 168 -22.50 18.03 -17.36
N SER A 169 -23.48 17.25 -17.82
CA SER A 169 -24.25 16.34 -16.96
C SER A 169 -23.45 15.08 -16.66
N THR A 170 -23.47 14.64 -15.40
CA THR A 170 -22.83 13.38 -14.99
C THR A 170 -23.59 12.20 -15.56
N VAL A 171 -22.94 11.40 -16.39
CA VAL A 171 -23.49 10.20 -17.02
C VAL A 171 -23.01 8.90 -16.40
N MET A 172 -21.82 8.91 -15.81
CA MET A 172 -21.28 7.78 -15.03
C MET A 172 -20.47 8.26 -13.83
N THR A 173 -20.45 7.45 -12.79
CA THR A 173 -19.57 7.60 -11.62
C THR A 173 -18.74 6.34 -11.45
N GLY A 174 -17.52 6.48 -10.95
CA GLY A 174 -16.59 5.36 -10.81
C GLY A 174 -15.74 5.43 -9.56
N THR A 175 -15.20 4.28 -9.17
CA THR A 175 -14.22 4.13 -8.10
C THR A 175 -13.13 3.15 -8.51
N ASN A 176 -11.92 3.31 -7.95
CA ASN A 176 -10.82 2.40 -8.16
C ASN A 176 -10.91 1.15 -7.28
N ASP A 177 -10.33 0.05 -7.74
CA ASP A 177 -9.94 -1.06 -6.88
C ASP A 177 -8.49 -0.90 -6.38
N LYS A 178 -8.04 -1.80 -5.50
CA LYS A 178 -6.68 -1.82 -4.96
C LYS A 178 -5.57 -2.02 -6.01
N ASN A 179 -5.91 -2.51 -7.21
CA ASN A 179 -4.98 -2.71 -8.30
C ASN A 179 -4.96 -1.52 -9.28
N GLY A 180 -5.82 -0.53 -9.04
CA GLY A 180 -5.90 0.69 -9.83
C GLY A 180 -6.91 0.65 -10.97
N LYS A 181 -7.66 -0.44 -11.16
CA LYS A 181 -8.74 -0.47 -12.15
C LYS A 181 -9.91 0.38 -11.66
N VAL A 182 -10.35 1.32 -12.49
CA VAL A 182 -11.54 2.13 -12.19
C VAL A 182 -12.76 1.51 -12.86
N THR A 183 -13.78 1.20 -12.06
CA THR A 183 -15.06 0.68 -12.54
C THR A 183 -16.11 1.75 -12.45
N PHE A 184 -16.80 2.00 -13.56
CA PHE A 184 -17.88 2.98 -13.68
C PHE A 184 -19.24 2.32 -13.67
N VAL A 185 -20.23 3.06 -13.21
CA VAL A 185 -21.66 2.74 -13.34
C VAL A 185 -22.41 3.95 -13.84
N THR A 186 -23.47 3.71 -14.64
CA THR A 186 -24.31 4.79 -15.15
C THR A 186 -25.06 5.51 -14.03
N ALA A 187 -25.27 6.82 -14.20
CA ALA A 187 -25.92 7.69 -13.22
C ALA A 187 -27.47 7.65 -13.30
N ASP A 188 -28.02 6.91 -14.25
CA ASP A 188 -29.47 6.80 -14.49
C ASP A 188 -30.23 5.87 -13.51
N GLY A 189 -29.55 5.36 -12.48
CA GLY A 189 -30.14 4.43 -11.51
C GLY A 189 -30.07 2.96 -11.91
N GLU A 190 -29.83 2.63 -13.16
CA GLU A 190 -29.70 1.26 -13.69
C GLU A 190 -28.34 0.64 -13.34
N LYS A 191 -27.35 1.47 -13.03
CA LYS A 191 -25.98 1.08 -12.63
C LYS A 191 -25.30 0.11 -13.61
N ARG A 192 -25.46 0.35 -14.91
CA ARG A 192 -24.78 -0.41 -15.95
C ARG A 192 -23.31 0.02 -16.05
N ASN A 193 -22.42 -0.89 -16.42
CA ASN A 193 -20.99 -0.62 -16.55
C ASN A 193 -20.58 -0.02 -17.90
N SER A 194 -21.54 0.27 -18.77
CA SER A 194 -21.31 0.78 -20.13
C SER A 194 -22.43 1.72 -20.56
N ILE A 195 -22.13 2.62 -21.51
CA ILE A 195 -23.11 3.39 -22.25
C ILE A 195 -23.44 2.65 -23.51
N SER A 196 -24.72 2.37 -23.78
CA SER A 196 -25.18 1.68 -24.99
C SER A 196 -25.66 2.71 -26.03
N TYR A 197 -25.16 2.54 -27.27
CA TYR A 197 -25.59 3.33 -28.43
C TYR A 197 -26.47 2.49 -29.32
N THR A 198 -27.46 3.13 -29.93
CA THR A 198 -28.38 2.48 -30.88
C THR A 198 -28.26 3.07 -32.27
N GLU A 199 -27.51 4.18 -32.43
CA GLU A 199 -27.30 4.88 -33.71
C GLU A 199 -25.81 5.20 -33.91
N PRO A 200 -25.31 5.16 -35.16
CA PRO A 200 -24.00 5.70 -35.48
C PRO A 200 -23.88 7.18 -35.14
N GLY A 201 -22.69 7.60 -34.75
CA GLY A 201 -22.42 9.00 -34.37
C GLY A 201 -21.09 9.18 -33.71
N THR A 202 -20.81 10.43 -33.32
CA THR A 202 -19.64 10.82 -32.54
C THR A 202 -20.11 11.48 -31.26
N PHE A 203 -19.64 10.97 -30.12
CA PHE A 203 -20.05 11.42 -28.79
C PHE A 203 -18.80 11.84 -28.02
N THR A 204 -18.90 12.95 -27.28
CA THR A 204 -17.78 13.50 -26.51
C THR A 204 -18.11 13.51 -25.04
N TYR A 205 -17.18 13.03 -24.23
CA TYR A 205 -17.27 12.98 -22.77
C TYR A 205 -16.02 13.59 -22.14
N THR A 206 -16.17 14.01 -20.88
CA THR A 206 -15.05 14.42 -20.04
C THR A 206 -14.94 13.47 -18.86
N ILE A 207 -13.75 13.01 -18.56
CA ILE A 207 -13.44 12.18 -17.35
C ILE A 207 -12.53 12.96 -16.45
N GLU A 208 -12.87 13.01 -15.17
CA GLU A 208 -12.08 13.66 -14.13
C GLU A 208 -12.13 12.89 -12.81
N GLU A 209 -11.08 13.00 -12.01
CA GLU A 209 -11.08 12.56 -10.61
C GLU A 209 -11.82 13.61 -9.77
N VAL A 210 -12.65 13.15 -8.85
CA VAL A 210 -13.38 14.02 -7.91
C VAL A 210 -12.55 14.19 -6.66
N LYS A 211 -12.11 15.41 -6.41
CA LYS A 211 -11.44 15.73 -5.15
C LYS A 211 -12.40 15.58 -3.98
N PRO A 212 -12.00 14.97 -2.86
CA PRO A 212 -12.84 14.90 -1.68
C PRO A 212 -13.07 16.29 -1.09
N ALA A 213 -14.20 16.47 -0.40
CA ALA A 213 -14.54 17.75 0.26
C ALA A 213 -13.49 18.13 1.33
N THR A 214 -12.91 17.14 1.99
CA THR A 214 -11.76 17.30 2.90
C THR A 214 -10.57 16.57 2.30
N GLU A 215 -9.59 17.33 1.83
CA GLU A 215 -8.38 16.79 1.25
C GLU A 215 -7.46 16.22 2.36
N GLU A 216 -6.88 15.05 2.13
CA GLU A 216 -5.89 14.47 3.03
C GLU A 216 -4.58 15.25 2.90
N LYS A 217 -4.01 15.71 4.02
CA LYS A 217 -2.69 16.35 4.03
C LYS A 217 -1.63 15.39 3.50
N GLY A 218 -0.71 15.91 2.71
CA GLY A 218 0.31 15.12 2.03
C GLY A 218 -0.14 14.49 0.72
N MET A 219 -1.45 14.39 0.44
CA MET A 219 -1.98 13.90 -0.83
C MET A 219 -2.06 15.02 -1.86
N SER A 220 -1.46 14.81 -3.02
CA SER A 220 -1.63 15.65 -4.19
C SER A 220 -2.54 14.92 -5.16
N TYR A 221 -3.76 15.43 -5.31
CA TYR A 221 -4.79 14.85 -6.18
C TYR A 221 -4.57 15.23 -7.63
N SER A 222 -4.88 14.33 -8.54
CA SER A 222 -4.78 14.57 -9.98
C SER A 222 -5.76 15.69 -10.40
N ASP A 223 -5.26 16.66 -11.15
CA ASP A 223 -6.05 17.70 -11.81
C ASP A 223 -6.20 17.45 -13.32
N VAL A 224 -5.79 16.26 -13.77
CA VAL A 224 -5.89 15.84 -15.16
C VAL A 224 -7.36 15.65 -15.55
N LYS A 225 -7.71 16.12 -16.74
CA LYS A 225 -9.02 15.88 -17.37
C LYS A 225 -8.78 15.23 -18.73
N TYR A 226 -9.53 14.19 -19.02
CA TYR A 226 -9.54 13.56 -20.33
C TYR A 226 -10.79 13.94 -21.08
N THR A 227 -10.61 14.38 -22.32
CA THR A 227 -11.69 14.45 -23.30
C THR A 227 -11.69 13.12 -24.06
N VAL A 228 -12.84 12.45 -24.06
CA VAL A 228 -13.01 11.15 -24.72
C VAL A 228 -13.95 11.33 -25.90
N THR A 229 -13.47 10.98 -27.08
CA THR A 229 -14.28 10.93 -28.31
C THR A 229 -14.64 9.48 -28.58
N VAL A 230 -15.93 9.17 -28.48
CA VAL A 230 -16.48 7.85 -28.79
C VAL A 230 -17.07 7.89 -30.20
N THR A 231 -16.55 7.08 -31.11
CA THR A 231 -17.01 6.97 -32.50
C THR A 231 -17.76 5.67 -32.69
N VAL A 232 -19.03 5.79 -33.11
CA VAL A 232 -19.94 4.66 -33.33
C VAL A 232 -20.25 4.54 -34.81
N THR A 233 -20.02 3.37 -35.35
CA THR A 233 -20.26 3.06 -36.76
C THR A 233 -20.99 1.72 -36.93
N ASP A 234 -21.63 1.55 -38.07
CA ASP A 234 -22.34 0.30 -38.43
C ASP A 234 -21.84 -0.27 -39.76
N PRO A 235 -20.59 -0.76 -39.80
CA PRO A 235 -19.98 -1.18 -41.08
C PRO A 235 -20.50 -2.52 -41.60
N LYS A 236 -21.05 -3.39 -40.76
CA LYS A 236 -21.49 -4.73 -41.13
C LYS A 236 -23.00 -4.86 -41.32
N LYS A 237 -23.77 -3.91 -40.81
CA LYS A 237 -25.24 -3.96 -40.82
C LYS A 237 -25.83 -5.27 -40.28
N ASP A 238 -25.23 -5.80 -39.22
CA ASP A 238 -25.56 -7.08 -38.59
C ASP A 238 -26.19 -6.95 -37.22
N GLY A 239 -26.62 -5.74 -36.82
CA GLY A 239 -27.20 -5.46 -35.52
C GLY A 239 -26.19 -5.13 -34.42
N LYS A 240 -24.90 -5.14 -34.77
CA LYS A 240 -23.82 -4.78 -33.83
C LYS A 240 -23.10 -3.52 -34.31
N LEU A 241 -23.16 -2.47 -33.50
CA LEU A 241 -22.41 -1.26 -33.77
C LEU A 241 -20.94 -1.46 -33.36
N LYS A 242 -20.04 -0.96 -34.18
CA LYS A 242 -18.62 -0.86 -33.85
C LYS A 242 -18.41 0.44 -33.09
N VAL A 243 -17.90 0.32 -31.84
CA VAL A 243 -17.63 1.44 -30.96
C VAL A 243 -16.14 1.53 -30.69
N THR A 244 -15.56 2.70 -30.95
CA THR A 244 -14.15 3.00 -30.67
C THR A 244 -14.06 4.27 -29.83
N SER A 245 -13.02 4.41 -29.05
CA SER A 245 -12.80 5.60 -28.22
C SER A 245 -11.36 6.07 -28.26
N ALA A 246 -11.17 7.38 -28.21
CA ALA A 246 -9.88 8.05 -28.15
C ALA A 246 -9.89 9.01 -26.94
N TYR A 247 -8.84 8.97 -26.15
CA TYR A 247 -8.67 9.75 -24.93
C TYR A 247 -7.61 10.81 -25.14
N VAL A 248 -7.91 12.07 -24.87
CA VAL A 248 -6.97 13.18 -24.95
C VAL A 248 -6.89 13.88 -23.60
N SER A 249 -5.69 13.93 -23.06
CA SER A 249 -5.40 14.62 -21.78
C SER A 249 -5.28 16.13 -21.98
N ASN A 250 -5.73 16.93 -21.02
CA ASN A 250 -5.45 18.36 -21.00
C ASN A 250 -4.00 18.73 -20.61
N LYS A 251 -3.18 17.74 -20.25
CA LYS A 251 -1.78 17.92 -19.86
C LYS A 251 -0.78 17.45 -20.92
N GLU A 252 -1.19 16.53 -21.78
CA GLU A 252 -0.33 15.91 -22.78
C GLU A 252 -1.03 15.88 -24.14
N SER A 253 -0.28 16.08 -25.20
CA SER A 253 -0.80 15.95 -26.56
C SER A 253 -0.88 14.49 -27.02
N GLY A 254 -1.77 14.23 -27.98
CA GLY A 254 -1.94 12.94 -28.64
C GLY A 254 -3.09 12.10 -28.08
N ASN A 255 -3.55 11.19 -28.94
CA ASN A 255 -4.62 10.25 -28.60
C ASN A 255 -4.06 9.07 -27.81
N LYS A 256 -4.76 8.70 -26.74
CA LYS A 256 -4.50 7.49 -25.95
C LYS A 256 -5.69 6.54 -26.06
N THR A 257 -5.47 5.29 -25.75
CA THR A 257 -6.53 4.25 -25.74
C THR A 257 -7.23 4.14 -24.39
N ALA A 258 -6.64 4.72 -23.34
CA ALA A 258 -7.15 4.70 -21.96
C ALA A 258 -6.76 5.97 -21.23
N ALA A 259 -7.41 6.26 -20.12
CA ALA A 259 -7.06 7.33 -19.19
C ALA A 259 -6.29 6.80 -17.98
N GLU A 260 -5.28 7.55 -17.52
CA GLU A 260 -4.56 7.27 -16.28
C GLU A 260 -4.57 8.50 -15.38
N PHE A 261 -4.97 8.31 -14.13
CA PHE A 261 -4.93 9.35 -13.09
C PHE A 261 -3.91 8.98 -12.03
N VAL A 262 -2.97 9.88 -11.76
CA VAL A 262 -1.87 9.67 -10.82
C VAL A 262 -2.01 10.65 -9.66
N ASN A 263 -2.10 10.12 -8.43
CA ASN A 263 -1.94 10.91 -7.21
C ASN A 263 -0.59 10.61 -6.59
N THR A 264 -0.06 11.56 -5.86
CA THR A 264 1.17 11.41 -5.08
C THR A 264 0.87 11.65 -3.61
N TYR A 265 1.52 10.88 -2.74
CA TYR A 265 1.44 11.06 -1.30
C TYR A 265 2.84 11.24 -0.74
N THR A 266 3.01 12.30 0.04
CA THR A 266 4.24 12.59 0.79
C THR A 266 3.93 12.61 2.27
N ALA A 267 4.81 12.04 3.06
CA ALA A 267 4.66 12.01 4.50
C ALA A 267 6.03 12.05 5.16
N GLU A 268 6.09 12.68 6.31
CA GLU A 268 7.30 12.80 7.12
C GLU A 268 6.96 12.49 8.58
N GLY A 269 7.98 12.08 9.32
CA GLY A 269 7.85 11.84 10.74
C GLY A 269 9.17 11.46 11.38
N THR A 270 9.15 11.31 12.68
CA THR A 270 10.34 11.00 13.47
C THR A 270 10.04 9.93 14.50
N TRP A 271 11.08 9.25 14.93
CA TRP A 271 11.07 8.36 16.07
C TRP A 271 12.43 8.42 16.77
N LYS A 272 12.46 8.11 18.04
CA LYS A 272 13.66 7.96 18.84
C LYS A 272 13.47 6.87 19.88
N PRO A 273 14.54 6.13 20.26
CA PRO A 273 14.44 5.10 21.27
C PRO A 273 14.24 5.70 22.66
N THR A 274 13.69 4.89 23.58
CA THR A 274 13.55 5.19 24.99
C THR A 274 14.43 4.23 25.79
N VAL A 275 15.46 4.76 26.41
CA VAL A 275 16.42 4.03 27.24
C VAL A 275 16.77 4.89 28.45
N SER A 276 17.04 4.27 29.57
CA SER A 276 17.44 4.97 30.82
C SER A 276 18.88 4.69 31.18
N LYS A 277 19.39 5.47 32.11
CA LYS A 277 20.71 5.38 32.74
C LYS A 277 20.57 5.27 34.23
N GLU A 278 21.35 4.38 34.86
CA GLU A 278 21.56 4.31 36.29
C GLU A 278 23.04 4.38 36.62
N LEU A 279 23.39 5.13 37.66
CA LEU A 279 24.73 5.16 38.24
C LEU A 279 24.63 4.64 39.66
N THR A 280 25.19 3.47 39.90
CA THR A 280 25.29 2.90 41.25
C THR A 280 26.56 3.34 41.92
N GLY A 281 26.64 3.26 43.28
CA GLY A 281 27.84 3.48 44.04
C GLY A 281 27.86 4.79 44.82
N GLY A 282 26.71 5.44 45.06
CA GLY A 282 26.56 6.53 45.99
C GLY A 282 26.96 7.91 45.44
N ALA A 283 27.35 8.00 44.16
CA ALA A 283 27.60 9.28 43.50
C ALA A 283 26.35 9.72 42.74
N SER A 284 26.06 11.01 42.72
CA SER A 284 25.14 11.63 41.79
C SER A 284 25.82 11.86 40.44
N TYR A 285 25.02 11.97 39.37
CA TYR A 285 25.54 12.31 38.04
C TYR A 285 24.80 13.49 37.42
N ASP A 286 25.55 14.30 36.70
CA ASP A 286 25.04 15.51 36.07
C ASP A 286 24.34 15.18 34.75
N SER A 287 23.49 16.09 34.30
CA SER A 287 22.99 16.09 32.91
C SER A 287 24.15 16.07 31.94
N ASN A 288 23.99 15.30 30.86
CA ASN A 288 24.98 15.18 29.78
C ASN A 288 26.33 14.57 30.18
N GLY A 289 26.42 13.94 31.38
CA GLY A 289 27.66 13.31 31.85
C GLY A 289 28.02 12.03 31.11
N PHE A 290 27.05 11.39 30.44
CA PHE A 290 27.21 10.16 29.66
C PHE A 290 26.62 10.36 28.28
N THR A 291 27.26 9.78 27.29
CA THR A 291 26.88 9.91 25.90
C THR A 291 26.57 8.56 25.25
N TYR A 292 25.67 8.57 24.27
CA TYR A 292 25.18 7.37 23.64
C TYR A 292 25.10 7.56 22.13
N SER A 293 25.23 6.48 21.37
CA SER A 293 24.99 6.45 19.94
C SER A 293 23.98 5.40 19.57
N VAL A 294 23.16 5.73 18.58
CA VAL A 294 22.24 4.82 17.90
C VAL A 294 22.77 4.61 16.49
N LYS A 295 23.03 3.36 16.14
CA LYS A 295 23.58 2.98 14.82
C LYS A 295 22.58 2.13 14.05
N ASP A 296 22.48 2.37 12.75
CA ASP A 296 21.70 1.53 11.84
C ASP A 296 22.40 0.20 11.53
N SER A 297 21.78 -0.63 10.69
CA SER A 297 22.33 -1.92 10.26
C SER A 297 23.65 -1.81 9.47
N ALA A 298 23.92 -0.64 8.88
CA ALA A 298 25.20 -0.30 8.23
C ALA A 298 26.24 0.25 9.20
N ARG A 299 25.97 0.25 10.50
CA ARG A 299 26.79 0.84 11.59
C ARG A 299 26.97 2.35 11.50
N LYS A 300 26.14 3.04 10.73
CA LYS A 300 26.13 4.49 10.68
C LYS A 300 25.39 5.04 11.89
N VAL A 301 25.96 6.05 12.55
CA VAL A 301 25.30 6.78 13.63
C VAL A 301 24.14 7.59 13.05
N VAL A 302 22.92 7.31 13.49
CA VAL A 302 21.68 7.96 13.05
C VAL A 302 21.04 8.81 14.13
N SER A 303 21.44 8.60 15.40
CA SER A 303 21.01 9.39 16.55
C SER A 303 22.07 9.37 17.63
N THR A 304 22.13 10.43 18.43
CA THR A 304 22.98 10.54 19.61
C THR A 304 22.12 10.85 20.83
N GLY A 305 22.55 10.38 21.98
CA GLY A 305 21.83 10.55 23.25
C GLY A 305 22.70 11.13 24.35
N LEU A 306 22.06 11.86 25.25
CA LEU A 306 22.66 12.44 26.46
C LEU A 306 21.74 12.14 27.65
N ASN A 307 22.31 11.76 28.81
CA ASN A 307 21.52 11.54 30.00
C ASN A 307 21.07 12.87 30.64
N LYS A 308 19.93 12.82 31.31
CA LYS A 308 19.47 13.83 32.27
C LYS A 308 19.82 13.42 33.70
N GLU A 309 19.71 14.34 34.66
CA GLU A 309 19.94 14.09 36.08
C GLU A 309 19.05 12.97 36.66
N ASN A 310 17.84 12.79 36.11
CA ASN A 310 16.92 11.73 36.52
C ASN A 310 17.19 10.38 35.86
N GLY A 311 18.27 10.25 35.06
CA GLY A 311 18.62 9.01 34.36
C GLY A 311 17.92 8.79 33.04
N ALA A 312 16.98 9.62 32.62
CA ALA A 312 16.42 9.55 31.27
C ALA A 312 17.48 9.93 30.23
N ILE A 313 17.52 9.21 29.11
CA ILE A 313 18.40 9.55 27.99
C ILE A 313 17.58 10.25 26.90
N THR A 314 17.98 11.45 26.53
CA THR A 314 17.36 12.19 25.44
C THR A 314 18.13 11.93 24.15
N PHE A 315 17.49 11.29 23.19
CA PHE A 315 18.04 11.02 21.86
C PHE A 315 17.57 12.06 20.84
N THR A 316 18.39 12.30 19.82
CA THR A 316 17.98 13.06 18.64
C THR A 316 17.02 12.24 17.79
N ASP A 317 16.15 12.92 17.05
CA ASP A 317 15.13 12.27 16.22
C ASP A 317 15.74 11.56 15.02
N ILE A 318 15.25 10.34 14.74
CA ILE A 318 15.49 9.62 13.50
C ILE A 318 14.34 9.95 12.56
N LYS A 319 14.64 10.44 11.35
CA LYS A 319 13.67 10.90 10.38
C LYS A 319 13.25 9.81 9.41
N TYR A 320 11.97 9.80 9.06
CA TYR A 320 11.36 8.88 8.11
C TYR A 320 10.45 9.62 7.13
N THR A 321 10.20 9.00 5.99
CA THR A 321 9.32 9.51 4.94
C THR A 321 8.31 8.44 4.53
N GLN A 322 7.41 8.74 3.60
CA GLN A 322 6.48 7.75 3.04
C GLN A 322 7.17 6.53 2.43
N LYS A 323 8.44 6.64 2.05
CA LYS A 323 9.23 5.50 1.52
C LYS A 323 9.52 4.43 2.56
N ASP A 324 9.39 4.79 3.84
CA ASP A 324 9.69 3.91 4.97
C ASP A 324 8.44 3.17 5.50
N ILE A 325 7.26 3.54 5.02
CA ILE A 325 6.00 2.89 5.41
C ILE A 325 6.07 1.38 5.15
N GLY A 326 5.74 0.60 6.17
CA GLY A 326 5.74 -0.85 6.14
C GLY A 326 7.10 -1.50 6.41
N LYS A 327 8.19 -0.73 6.44
CA LYS A 327 9.54 -1.25 6.71
C LYS A 327 9.79 -1.42 8.20
N LYS A 328 10.57 -2.43 8.53
CA LYS A 328 11.11 -2.68 9.86
C LYS A 328 12.57 -2.28 9.89
N TYR A 329 12.92 -1.44 10.86
CA TYR A 329 14.29 -1.01 11.13
C TYR A 329 14.80 -1.65 12.40
N THR A 330 16.11 -1.90 12.43
CA THR A 330 16.81 -2.41 13.59
C THR A 330 18.02 -1.53 13.83
N TYR A 331 18.14 -1.07 15.08
CA TYR A 331 19.23 -0.22 15.53
C TYR A 331 19.95 -0.85 16.69
N THR A 332 21.23 -0.50 16.86
CA THR A 332 22.00 -0.79 18.07
C THR A 332 22.23 0.49 18.86
N ILE A 333 22.16 0.38 20.17
CA ILE A 333 22.32 1.50 21.10
C ILE A 333 23.45 1.12 22.06
N GLU A 334 24.45 1.97 22.15
CA GLU A 334 25.61 1.77 23.02
C GLU A 334 26.03 3.07 23.71
N GLU A 335 26.62 2.94 24.89
CA GLU A 335 27.27 4.04 25.58
C GLU A 335 28.62 4.34 24.94
N THR A 336 28.92 5.62 24.77
CA THR A 336 30.14 6.11 24.15
C THR A 336 30.97 6.97 25.13
N ASN A 337 32.16 7.42 24.74
CA ASN A 337 33.04 8.30 25.52
C ASN A 337 33.36 7.78 26.95
N LYS A 338 33.81 6.55 27.06
CA LYS A 338 34.12 5.83 28.30
C LYS A 338 35.53 6.22 28.84
N THR A 339 35.70 7.48 29.24
CA THR A 339 37.04 8.04 29.54
C THR A 339 37.33 8.23 31.05
N ARG A 340 36.34 8.19 31.92
CA ARG A 340 36.52 8.39 33.33
C ARG A 340 37.05 7.12 34.04
N SER A 341 38.15 7.25 34.75
CA SER A 341 38.78 6.13 35.50
C SER A 341 38.00 5.72 36.75
N ASP A 342 37.21 6.63 37.33
CA ASP A 342 36.37 6.39 38.49
C ASP A 342 35.01 5.75 38.16
N ILE A 343 34.75 5.45 36.89
CA ILE A 343 33.54 4.77 36.43
C ILE A 343 33.88 3.40 35.83
N THR A 344 33.16 2.39 36.26
CA THR A 344 33.04 1.15 35.51
C THR A 344 31.84 1.30 34.59
N TYR A 345 32.09 1.40 33.30
CA TYR A 345 31.07 1.59 32.26
C TYR A 345 30.35 0.30 31.90
N ASP A 346 29.06 0.43 31.59
CA ASP A 346 28.28 -0.66 31.02
C ASP A 346 28.68 -0.89 29.54
N ASP A 347 29.06 -2.13 29.21
CA ASP A 347 29.42 -2.54 27.85
C ASP A 347 28.24 -3.14 27.08
N THR A 348 27.04 -3.06 27.62
CA THR A 348 25.83 -3.54 26.96
C THR A 348 25.59 -2.81 25.66
N VAL A 349 25.27 -3.57 24.62
CA VAL A 349 24.72 -3.07 23.38
C VAL A 349 23.27 -3.54 23.29
N PHE A 350 22.33 -2.60 23.37
CA PHE A 350 20.92 -2.90 23.13
C PHE A 350 20.64 -2.92 21.63
N THR A 351 19.80 -3.85 21.23
CA THR A 351 19.21 -3.85 19.90
C THR A 351 17.75 -3.44 20.02
N VAL A 352 17.28 -2.51 19.19
CA VAL A 352 15.88 -2.14 19.12
C VAL A 352 15.36 -2.30 17.70
N SER A 353 14.22 -2.92 17.55
CA SER A 353 13.51 -3.00 16.27
C SER A 353 12.22 -2.20 16.32
N VAL A 354 11.88 -1.54 15.21
CA VAL A 354 10.69 -0.71 15.07
C VAL A 354 10.14 -0.79 13.65
N LYS A 355 8.83 -0.88 13.49
CA LYS A 355 8.14 -0.80 12.19
C LYS A 355 7.59 0.60 12.00
N ILE A 356 7.80 1.17 10.82
CA ILE A 356 7.26 2.48 10.46
C ILE A 356 5.94 2.28 9.72
N VAL A 357 4.93 3.06 10.11
CA VAL A 357 3.58 3.00 9.56
C VAL A 357 3.09 4.38 9.15
N ASP A 358 2.12 4.39 8.26
CA ASP A 358 1.37 5.59 7.91
C ASP A 358 0.41 5.94 9.05
N LYS A 359 0.51 7.16 9.55
CA LYS A 359 -0.41 7.72 10.57
C LYS A 359 -1.53 8.54 9.94
N GLY A 360 -1.50 8.67 8.59
CA GLY A 360 -2.42 9.52 7.83
C GLY A 360 -2.02 10.99 7.83
N ASN A 361 -2.66 11.74 6.95
CA ASN A 361 -2.49 13.20 6.86
C ASN A 361 -1.03 13.68 6.71
N GLY A 362 -0.23 12.94 5.93
CA GLY A 362 1.17 13.30 5.68
C GLY A 362 2.11 13.01 6.83
N VAL A 363 1.75 12.14 7.77
CA VAL A 363 2.55 11.76 8.92
C VAL A 363 2.89 10.29 8.90
N VAL A 364 4.17 9.96 9.08
CA VAL A 364 4.65 8.61 9.34
C VAL A 364 5.22 8.53 10.76
N GLY A 365 5.23 7.35 11.34
CA GLY A 365 5.79 7.14 12.67
C GLY A 365 5.89 5.68 13.03
N ALA A 366 6.42 5.41 14.23
CA ALA A 366 6.52 4.06 14.75
C ALA A 366 5.15 3.44 15.01
N ASP A 367 5.00 2.18 14.68
CA ASP A 367 4.00 1.32 15.30
C ASP A 367 4.55 0.97 16.69
N GLU A 368 3.99 1.59 17.73
CA GLU A 368 4.46 1.45 19.12
C GLU A 368 4.42 -0.01 19.59
N ASN A 369 3.50 -0.81 19.10
CA ASN A 369 3.41 -2.23 19.42
C ASN A 369 4.51 -3.07 18.76
N SER A 370 5.23 -2.50 17.79
CA SER A 370 6.33 -3.16 17.08
C SER A 370 7.69 -2.92 17.73
N VAL A 371 7.78 -1.98 18.69
CA VAL A 371 9.06 -1.62 19.32
C VAL A 371 9.48 -2.72 20.30
N VAL A 372 10.62 -3.34 20.00
CA VAL A 372 11.17 -4.42 20.81
C VAL A 372 12.64 -4.17 21.08
N TYR A 373 12.99 -4.05 22.35
CA TYR A 373 14.38 -3.97 22.82
C TYR A 373 14.91 -5.35 23.19
N LYS A 374 16.17 -5.59 22.90
CA LYS A 374 16.89 -6.81 23.32
C LYS A 374 18.26 -6.47 23.89
N LYS A 375 18.66 -7.24 24.90
CA LYS A 375 20.04 -7.37 25.33
C LYS A 375 20.52 -8.74 24.88
N ALA A 376 21.44 -8.78 23.91
CA ALA A 376 21.72 -9.99 23.12
C ALA A 376 20.40 -10.54 22.53
N GLU A 377 20.04 -11.80 22.81
CA GLU A 377 18.78 -12.38 22.30
C GLU A 377 17.59 -12.24 23.27
N THR A 378 17.81 -11.70 24.46
CA THR A 378 16.75 -11.57 25.48
C THR A 378 15.98 -10.27 25.33
N VAL A 379 14.66 -10.36 25.25
CA VAL A 379 13.78 -9.18 25.22
C VAL A 379 13.81 -8.44 26.57
N VAL A 380 13.92 -7.13 26.51
CA VAL A 380 13.96 -6.24 27.67
C VAL A 380 12.86 -5.20 27.51
N THR A 381 12.02 -5.06 28.54
CA THR A 381 10.91 -4.09 28.53
C THR A 381 11.34 -2.68 28.95
N GLU A 382 12.34 -2.60 29.82
CA GLU A 382 12.90 -1.35 30.34
C GLU A 382 14.42 -1.35 30.15
N PRO A 383 14.91 -1.01 28.92
CA PRO A 383 16.33 -1.01 28.65
C PRO A 383 17.03 0.09 29.48
N LYS A 384 18.08 -0.31 30.19
CA LYS A 384 18.80 0.57 31.11
C LYS A 384 20.29 0.27 31.06
N PHE A 385 21.11 1.32 30.91
CA PHE A 385 22.56 1.24 31.09
C PHE A 385 22.90 1.44 32.57
N GLU A 386 23.72 0.57 33.12
CA GLU A 386 24.12 0.58 34.50
C GLU A 386 25.62 0.80 34.65
N ASN A 387 26.04 2.00 35.01
CA ASN A 387 27.44 2.27 35.38
C ASN A 387 27.63 2.19 36.88
N LYS A 388 28.83 1.88 37.30
CA LYS A 388 29.21 1.81 38.66
C LYS A 388 30.31 2.81 38.97
N TYR A 389 30.05 3.71 39.90
CA TYR A 389 31.04 4.63 40.44
C TYR A 389 31.99 3.85 41.39
N LYS A 390 33.27 4.04 41.20
CA LYS A 390 34.31 3.47 42.06
C LYS A 390 35.34 4.53 42.36
N ALA A 391 35.09 5.27 43.43
CA ALA A 391 36.06 6.19 43.98
C ALA A 391 36.99 5.45 44.95
N SER A 392 38.24 5.83 44.94
CA SER A 392 39.20 5.44 45.93
C SER A 392 40.12 6.62 46.27
N GLY A 393 40.68 6.60 47.44
CA GLY A 393 41.63 7.61 47.87
C GLY A 393 42.18 7.33 49.25
N SER A 394 43.24 8.01 49.63
CA SER A 394 43.81 7.93 50.96
C SER A 394 44.01 9.35 51.53
N ALA A 395 44.12 9.44 52.83
CA ALA A 395 44.46 10.69 53.53
C ALA A 395 45.90 10.67 54.00
N THR A 396 46.47 11.83 54.09
CA THR A 396 47.82 12.04 54.57
C THR A 396 47.77 12.70 55.94
N ILE A 397 48.43 12.08 56.92
CA ILE A 397 48.59 12.61 58.27
C ILE A 397 50.00 13.08 58.43
N THR A 398 50.20 14.36 58.73
CA THR A 398 51.52 14.96 58.94
C THR A 398 51.75 15.27 60.43
N GLY A 399 53.00 15.09 60.83
CA GLY A 399 53.43 15.44 62.22
C GLY A 399 54.87 15.95 62.21
N THR A 400 55.31 16.39 63.34
CA THR A 400 56.69 16.85 63.53
C THR A 400 57.35 16.18 64.76
N LYS A 401 58.60 15.85 64.60
CA LYS A 401 59.46 15.34 65.68
C LYS A 401 60.41 16.45 66.08
N LYS A 402 60.50 16.67 67.43
CA LYS A 402 61.53 17.49 68.05
C LYS A 402 62.40 16.58 68.85
N LEU A 403 63.71 16.73 68.76
CA LEU A 403 64.70 16.09 69.66
C LEU A 403 65.39 17.14 70.52
N GLU A 404 65.35 16.95 71.80
CA GLU A 404 66.03 17.83 72.74
C GLU A 404 67.49 17.44 72.90
N ASN A 405 68.38 18.41 73.06
CA ASN A 405 69.78 18.28 73.38
C ASN A 405 70.67 17.60 72.27
N GLN A 406 70.10 17.36 71.06
CA GLN A 406 70.82 16.82 69.95
C GLN A 406 70.16 17.21 68.63
N THR A 407 70.95 17.34 67.57
CA THR A 407 70.42 17.59 66.18
C THR A 407 69.66 16.35 65.73
N LEU A 408 68.44 16.55 65.27
CA LEU A 408 67.60 15.49 64.73
C LEU A 408 68.06 15.16 63.29
N THR A 409 68.46 13.91 63.15
CA THR A 409 68.78 13.37 61.80
C THR A 409 67.61 12.67 61.12
N ALA A 410 67.60 12.62 59.80
CA ALA A 410 66.53 11.91 59.09
C ALA A 410 66.52 10.41 59.43
N GLY A 411 65.37 9.82 59.62
CA GLY A 411 65.21 8.39 59.84
C GLY A 411 65.53 7.93 61.29
N ALA A 412 65.79 8.87 62.19
CA ALA A 412 66.18 8.52 63.58
C ALA A 412 65.03 7.93 64.40
N PHE A 413 63.83 8.35 64.17
CA PHE A 413 62.62 7.92 64.90
C PHE A 413 61.53 7.42 63.95
N THR A 414 60.85 6.38 64.40
CA THR A 414 59.78 5.72 63.58
C THR A 414 58.42 6.03 64.26
N PHE A 415 57.44 6.36 63.33
CA PHE A 415 56.06 6.63 63.69
C PHE A 415 55.13 5.66 63.02
N GLY A 416 54.07 5.25 63.69
CA GLY A 416 53.09 4.27 63.22
C GLY A 416 51.68 4.78 63.37
N LEU A 417 50.79 4.20 62.59
CA LEU A 417 49.34 4.41 62.65
C LEU A 417 48.67 3.25 63.31
N PHE A 418 47.78 3.51 64.28
CA PHE A 418 47.12 2.50 65.10
C PHE A 418 45.62 2.76 65.22
N TYR A 419 44.86 1.68 65.44
CA TYR A 419 43.43 1.76 65.76
C TYR A 419 43.16 2.02 67.26
N ASP A 420 44.16 1.85 68.11
CA ASP A 420 44.03 2.04 69.53
C ASP A 420 45.06 3.03 70.07
N LYS A 421 44.72 3.66 71.22
CA LYS A 421 45.57 4.63 71.89
C LYS A 421 46.90 4.04 72.38
N ASP A 422 46.92 2.76 72.71
CA ASP A 422 48.08 2.13 73.34
C ASP A 422 49.07 1.51 72.34
N GLY A 423 48.74 1.60 71.03
CA GLY A 423 49.59 1.13 69.97
C GLY A 423 49.69 -0.39 69.80
N LYS A 424 48.67 -1.10 70.25
CA LYS A 424 48.60 -2.57 70.21
C LYS A 424 48.02 -3.11 68.92
N ASP A 425 47.19 -2.28 68.25
CA ASP A 425 46.52 -2.67 67.00
C ASP A 425 46.99 -1.76 65.88
N PRO A 426 48.06 -2.15 65.17
CA PRO A 426 48.60 -1.35 64.05
C PRO A 426 47.71 -1.37 62.84
N VAL A 427 47.49 -0.19 62.22
CA VAL A 427 46.87 -0.08 60.89
C VAL A 427 47.81 -0.67 59.86
N LYS A 428 47.26 -1.52 59.01
CA LYS A 428 48.02 -2.22 57.94
C LYS A 428 47.70 -1.69 56.58
N ASP A 429 48.66 -1.70 55.71
CA ASP A 429 48.45 -1.42 54.27
C ASP A 429 47.82 -2.62 53.56
N ALA A 430 47.61 -2.51 52.23
CA ALA A 430 47.01 -3.56 51.40
C ALA A 430 47.86 -4.85 51.33
N SER A 431 49.14 -4.81 51.63
CA SER A 431 50.03 -5.97 51.71
C SER A 431 50.04 -6.64 53.07
N GLY A 432 49.35 -6.06 54.06
CA GLY A 432 49.28 -6.59 55.44
C GLY A 432 50.39 -6.08 56.33
N GLU A 433 51.21 -5.17 55.88
CA GLU A 433 52.30 -4.57 56.63
C GLU A 433 51.81 -3.36 57.41
N ALA A 434 52.36 -3.16 58.66
CA ALA A 434 52.03 -1.97 59.46
C ALA A 434 52.45 -0.69 58.77
N ILE A 435 51.54 0.32 58.77
CA ILE A 435 51.82 1.63 58.21
C ILE A 435 52.75 2.39 59.15
N THR A 436 53.98 2.59 58.75
CA THR A 436 55.01 3.29 59.47
C THR A 436 55.76 4.27 58.60
N THR A 437 56.38 5.26 59.22
CA THR A 437 57.23 6.25 58.54
C THR A 437 58.37 6.69 59.50
N THR A 438 59.37 7.35 58.97
CA THR A 438 60.42 7.95 59.76
C THR A 438 60.45 9.49 59.57
N ASN A 439 61.04 10.18 60.53
CA ASN A 439 61.18 11.66 60.44
C ASN A 439 62.19 12.07 59.33
N LYS A 440 61.94 13.20 58.76
CA LYS A 440 62.91 13.96 57.96
C LYS A 440 63.93 14.65 58.87
N ALA A 441 65.05 15.11 58.33
CA ALA A 441 66.01 15.90 59.04
C ALA A 441 65.37 17.17 59.64
N ALA A 442 65.96 17.69 60.75
CA ALA A 442 65.48 18.91 61.39
C ALA A 442 65.53 20.08 60.39
N ARG A 443 64.44 20.86 60.37
CA ARG A 443 64.38 22.12 59.67
C ARG A 443 65.21 23.18 60.39
N THR A 444 65.97 23.98 59.71
CA THR A 444 66.82 25.03 60.25
C THR A 444 66.01 26.07 61.00
N ALA A 445 64.75 26.32 60.59
CA ALA A 445 63.93 27.36 61.16
C ALA A 445 63.42 27.04 62.60
N ASP A 446 63.15 25.77 62.94
CA ASP A 446 62.52 25.36 64.22
C ASP A 446 63.11 24.12 64.82
N GLY A 447 64.09 23.48 64.20
CA GLY A 447 64.74 22.28 64.73
C GLY A 447 63.87 21.02 64.72
N LYS A 448 62.70 21.04 64.03
CA LYS A 448 61.77 19.94 63.94
C LYS A 448 61.90 19.19 62.63
N GLY A 449 61.79 17.87 62.71
CA GLY A 449 61.72 17.00 61.55
C GLY A 449 60.29 16.58 61.23
N GLU A 450 59.83 16.80 60.03
CA GLU A 450 58.50 16.38 59.58
C GLU A 450 58.44 14.88 59.33
N PHE A 451 57.31 14.28 59.59
CA PHE A 451 56.99 12.94 59.11
C PHE A 451 55.58 12.88 58.50
N VAL A 452 55.37 11.94 57.60
CA VAL A 452 54.13 11.75 56.84
C VAL A 452 53.71 10.32 56.88
N LEU A 453 52.48 10.07 57.33
CA LEU A 453 51.81 8.78 57.27
C LEU A 453 50.62 8.84 56.29
N ASN A 454 50.49 7.84 55.43
CA ASN A 454 49.35 7.72 54.59
C ASN A 454 48.37 6.68 55.16
N THR A 455 47.10 6.98 55.20
CA THR A 455 46.07 6.02 55.61
C THR A 455 45.95 4.88 54.60
N PRO A 456 45.30 3.76 54.94
CA PRO A 456 44.86 2.81 53.96
C PRO A 456 44.01 3.48 52.87
N GLU A 457 43.94 2.86 51.71
CA GLU A 457 43.03 3.31 50.68
C GLU A 457 41.59 3.11 51.09
N TYR A 458 40.80 4.19 51.04
CA TYR A 458 39.36 4.15 51.19
C TYR A 458 38.71 3.90 49.87
N THR A 459 37.62 3.15 49.87
CA THR A 459 36.81 2.88 48.69
C THR A 459 35.46 3.55 48.82
N GLN A 460 34.68 3.47 47.76
CA GLN A 460 33.32 3.94 47.76
C GLN A 460 32.43 3.38 48.87
N ALA A 461 32.70 2.12 49.34
CA ALA A 461 32.02 1.52 50.48
C ALA A 461 32.27 2.27 51.79
N ASP A 462 33.27 3.14 51.84
CA ASP A 462 33.67 3.91 53.03
C ASP A 462 33.07 5.32 53.04
N MET A 463 32.38 5.71 52.00
CA MET A 463 31.74 7.01 51.93
C MET A 463 30.78 7.24 53.08
N GLY A 464 30.91 8.40 53.77
CA GLY A 464 30.11 8.79 54.91
C GLY A 464 30.49 8.12 56.22
N LYS A 465 31.57 7.32 56.27
CA LYS A 465 32.09 6.74 57.51
C LYS A 465 33.19 7.63 58.08
N GLU A 466 33.28 7.67 59.39
CA GLU A 466 34.36 8.28 60.14
C GLU A 466 35.39 7.22 60.52
N PHE A 467 36.66 7.52 60.29
CA PHE A 467 37.81 6.68 60.67
C PHE A 467 38.67 7.42 61.64
N VAL A 468 38.94 6.81 62.83
CA VAL A 468 39.73 7.36 63.86
C VAL A 468 41.03 6.60 63.99
N TYR A 469 42.13 7.30 63.93
CA TYR A 469 43.46 6.72 64.04
C TYR A 469 44.25 7.39 65.18
N TRP A 470 45.18 6.60 65.78
CA TRP A 470 46.16 7.06 66.69
C TRP A 470 47.53 7.04 66.05
N VAL A 471 48.24 8.18 66.09
CA VAL A 471 49.63 8.31 65.69
C VAL A 471 50.53 8.18 66.84
N ARG A 472 51.47 7.26 66.83
CA ARG A 472 52.41 7.01 67.87
C ARG A 472 53.81 6.91 67.37
N GLU A 473 54.79 7.40 68.20
CA GLU A 473 56.19 7.09 68.10
C GLU A 473 56.39 5.63 68.50
N ILE A 474 57.11 4.84 67.72
CA ILE A 474 57.45 3.45 68.04
C ILE A 474 58.80 3.49 68.72
N PRO A 475 58.91 3.06 69.95
CA PRO A 475 60.16 3.06 70.71
C PRO A 475 61.22 2.26 69.98
N GLY A 476 62.39 2.82 69.79
CA GLY A 476 63.58 2.14 69.29
C GLY A 476 64.32 1.40 70.41
N THR A 477 65.48 0.86 70.09
CA THR A 477 66.30 0.06 71.01
C THR A 477 67.41 0.86 71.68
N ASP A 478 67.58 2.14 71.28
CA ASP A 478 68.58 3.01 71.89
C ASP A 478 68.16 3.52 73.25
N THR A 479 68.86 3.07 74.27
CA THR A 479 68.58 3.41 75.70
C THR A 479 68.96 4.83 76.09
N HIS A 480 69.61 5.57 75.23
CA HIS A 480 69.96 6.98 75.43
C HIS A 480 68.80 7.92 75.21
N TYR A 481 67.74 7.43 74.63
CA TYR A 481 66.55 8.23 74.36
C TYR A 481 65.39 7.88 75.27
N THR A 482 64.65 8.88 75.71
CA THR A 482 63.33 8.74 76.30
C THR A 482 62.33 9.00 75.13
N TYR A 483 61.61 7.91 74.71
CA TYR A 483 60.66 7.97 73.69
C TYR A 483 59.32 8.53 74.15
N ASP A 484 58.62 9.31 73.28
CA ASP A 484 57.30 9.83 73.62
C ASP A 484 56.29 8.67 73.60
N ALA A 485 55.70 8.39 74.73
CA ALA A 485 54.73 7.31 74.89
C ALA A 485 53.27 7.75 74.61
N ASN A 486 53.06 9.02 74.30
CA ASN A 486 51.71 9.56 74.06
C ASN A 486 51.20 9.22 72.68
N GLY A 487 49.99 8.77 72.61
CA GLY A 487 49.26 8.65 71.33
C GLY A 487 48.51 9.95 70.98
N ASN A 488 48.65 10.42 69.73
CA ASN A 488 47.89 11.55 69.22
C ASN A 488 46.79 11.05 68.32
N ILE A 489 45.58 11.56 68.52
CA ILE A 489 44.39 11.20 67.74
C ILE A 489 44.33 12.03 66.46
N SER A 490 43.94 11.36 65.42
CA SER A 490 43.55 11.98 64.12
C SER A 490 42.26 11.36 63.62
N SER A 491 41.31 12.19 63.27
CA SER A 491 40.00 11.76 62.76
C SER A 491 39.91 12.16 61.27
N ILE A 492 39.43 11.25 60.42
CA ILE A 492 39.24 11.45 58.99
C ILE A 492 37.77 11.15 58.69
N LEU A 493 37.06 12.14 58.18
CA LEU A 493 35.66 12.06 57.76
C LEU A 493 35.52 11.81 56.29
#